data_b2a390a9a8f4da7d7d6f41f9bab746ec
#
_entry.id   b2a390a9a8f4da7d7d6f41f9bab746ec
#
_cell.length_a   1.000
_cell.length_b   1.000
_cell.length_c   1.000
_cell.angle_alpha   90.00
_cell.angle_beta   90.00
_cell.angle_gamma   90.00
#
_symmetry.space_group_name_H-M   'P 1'
#
loop_
_entity.id
_entity.type
_entity.pdbx_description
1 polymer ?
#
loop_
_entity_poly.entity_id
_entity_poly.type
_entity_poly.pdbx_seq_one_letter_code
_entity_poly.pdbx_strand_id
1 'polypeptide(L)'
;AAGAAGAAGVDGVAGGVGGVGEAGGVGRVGADGLAVGVNGVGADGEADAGGGRTAYRRGGLHHVEVWVGDLVAARASWGWLLGELGWVFGDDWGHGVAWELGPVYLVVESGPDVAAGGHDRRRPGVNHLAFHAGTRDQVDAIVEAAEGHGWELLFADRHPHAGGPDHYAAYLQDGQGFEVELVAT
;
A
#
# COMPACT_ATOMS: atom_id res chain seq x y z
N ALA A 1 4.01 25.00 -59.44
CA ALA A 1 4.76 23.88 -59.97
C ALA A 1 4.82 22.83 -58.85
N ALA A 2 3.96 21.88 -58.75
CA ALA A 2 3.76 20.64 -59.54
C ALA A 2 4.86 19.60 -59.29
N GLY A 3 4.43 18.45 -58.84
CA GLY A 3 5.12 17.18 -58.84
C GLY A 3 4.88 16.44 -57.54
N ALA A 4 3.89 15.66 -57.30
CA ALA A 4 3.45 14.34 -57.83
C ALA A 4 4.36 13.18 -57.38
N ALA A 5 3.82 12.38 -56.51
CA ALA A 5 3.49 10.96 -56.57
C ALA A 5 4.65 9.94 -56.51
N GLY A 6 4.42 8.95 -55.69
CA GLY A 6 5.12 7.67 -55.72
C GLY A 6 4.60 6.73 -54.63
N ALA A 7 3.50 6.02 -54.93
CA ALA A 7 3.04 4.85 -54.21
C ALA A 7 3.64 3.59 -54.82
N ALA A 8 4.00 2.63 -53.97
CA ALA A 8 4.06 1.21 -54.29
C ALA A 8 4.09 0.49 -52.94
N GLY A 9 3.15 -0.33 -52.54
CA GLY A 9 2.62 -1.55 -53.21
C GLY A 9 3.43 -2.73 -52.69
N VAL A 10 2.87 -3.46 -51.95
CA VAL A 10 2.02 -4.64 -51.73
C VAL A 10 2.79 -5.95 -51.52
N ASP A 11 2.03 -6.87 -50.95
CA ASP A 11 2.17 -8.33 -50.88
C ASP A 11 2.90 -8.82 -49.58
N GLY A 12 2.24 -9.40 -48.61
CA GLY A 12 1.25 -10.45 -48.68
C GLY A 12 1.94 -11.79 -48.51
N VAL A 13 1.78 -12.44 -47.38
CA VAL A 13 1.57 -13.90 -47.33
C VAL A 13 0.98 -14.28 -45.98
N ALA A 14 -0.12 -14.96 -46.09
CA ALA A 14 -0.83 -15.68 -45.02
C ALA A 14 -0.08 -16.95 -44.63
N GLY A 15 -0.33 -17.39 -43.41
CA GLY A 15 -0.20 -18.78 -43.08
C GLY A 15 0.26 -19.06 -41.64
N GLY A 16 -0.61 -19.59 -40.81
CA GLY A 16 -0.21 -20.27 -39.61
C GLY A 16 -1.23 -20.20 -38.49
N VAL A 17 -2.34 -20.92 -38.63
CA VAL A 17 -3.19 -21.36 -37.55
C VAL A 17 -2.40 -22.34 -36.68
N GLY A 18 -2.39 -22.15 -35.36
CA GLY A 18 -1.95 -23.22 -34.49
C GLY A 18 -1.52 -22.74 -33.12
N GLY A 19 -2.30 -23.03 -32.11
CA GLY A 19 -1.84 -23.03 -30.74
C GLY A 19 -2.73 -22.21 -29.81
N VAL A 20 -3.83 -22.81 -29.36
CA VAL A 20 -4.45 -22.50 -28.07
C VAL A 20 -3.42 -22.83 -26.98
N GLY A 21 -2.62 -21.83 -26.63
CA GLY A 21 -1.76 -21.88 -25.43
C GLY A 21 -2.63 -21.61 -24.21
N GLU A 22 -2.64 -22.56 -23.33
CA GLU A 22 -3.24 -22.52 -22.00
C GLU A 22 -2.92 -21.19 -21.32
N ALA A 23 -3.94 -20.67 -20.63
CA ALA A 23 -3.79 -19.60 -19.68
C ALA A 23 -2.68 -19.99 -18.68
N GLY A 24 -1.50 -19.45 -18.91
CA GLY A 24 -0.40 -19.51 -17.97
C GLY A 24 -0.86 -18.90 -16.69
N GLY A 25 -0.90 -19.69 -15.65
CA GLY A 25 -1.22 -19.28 -14.31
C GLY A 25 -0.38 -18.05 -13.97
N VAL A 26 -1.04 -17.09 -13.37
CA VAL A 26 -0.38 -15.99 -12.66
C VAL A 26 0.57 -16.68 -11.70
N GLY A 27 1.88 -16.67 -12.06
CA GLY A 27 2.91 -17.16 -11.18
C GLY A 27 2.82 -16.35 -9.91
N ARG A 28 2.42 -16.99 -8.83
CA ARG A 28 2.78 -16.52 -7.51
C ARG A 28 4.27 -16.30 -7.57
N VAL A 29 4.69 -15.05 -7.60
CA VAL A 29 6.06 -14.72 -7.22
C VAL A 29 6.07 -15.03 -5.74
N GLY A 30 6.65 -16.19 -5.42
CA GLY A 30 6.76 -16.61 -4.06
C GLY A 30 7.54 -15.56 -3.30
N ALA A 31 7.00 -15.07 -2.23
CA ALA A 31 7.79 -14.71 -1.09
C ALA A 31 8.59 -15.98 -0.73
N ASP A 32 9.76 -16.16 -1.35
CA ASP A 32 10.67 -17.22 -0.99
C ASP A 32 11.20 -16.92 0.41
N GLY A 33 10.51 -17.57 1.33
CA GLY A 33 11.07 -17.97 2.60
C GLY A 33 11.18 -16.87 3.63
N LEU A 34 10.15 -16.75 4.39
CA LEU A 34 10.21 -17.04 5.82
C LEU A 34 8.76 -17.14 6.27
N ALA A 35 8.30 -18.37 6.30
CA ALA A 35 7.12 -18.67 7.08
C ALA A 35 7.43 -18.22 8.51
N VAL A 36 6.96 -17.04 8.88
CA VAL A 36 6.69 -16.77 10.27
C VAL A 36 5.79 -17.91 10.70
N GLY A 37 6.29 -18.77 11.55
CA GLY A 37 5.61 -19.98 11.97
C GLY A 37 4.27 -19.66 12.63
N VAL A 38 3.26 -19.51 11.82
CA VAL A 38 1.88 -19.56 12.25
C VAL A 38 1.55 -21.04 12.42
N ASN A 39 1.75 -21.55 13.63
CA ASN A 39 1.26 -22.86 14.02
C ASN A 39 -0.21 -22.93 13.66
N GLY A 40 -0.54 -23.87 12.76
CA GLY A 40 -1.87 -24.10 12.29
C GLY A 40 -2.86 -24.26 13.43
N VAL A 41 -3.92 -23.50 13.38
CA VAL A 41 -5.10 -23.70 14.22
C VAL A 41 -6.19 -24.26 13.33
N GLY A 42 -6.64 -25.43 13.72
CA GLY A 42 -7.74 -26.14 13.08
C GLY A 42 -9.02 -25.30 13.01
N ALA A 43 -9.86 -25.65 12.06
CA ALA A 43 -11.10 -24.97 11.68
C ALA A 43 -12.25 -25.23 12.66
N ASP A 44 -12.05 -25.17 13.96
CA ASP A 44 -13.15 -25.31 14.94
C ASP A 44 -12.91 -24.31 16.06
N GLY A 45 -13.71 -23.21 16.02
CA GLY A 45 -13.60 -22.12 16.98
C GLY A 45 -14.12 -22.49 18.36
N GLU A 46 -13.26 -22.94 19.24
CA GLU A 46 -13.49 -22.86 20.68
C GLU A 46 -12.65 -21.75 21.27
N ALA A 47 -13.32 -20.88 22.03
CA ALA A 47 -12.73 -19.77 22.74
C ALA A 47 -11.78 -20.29 23.82
N ASP A 48 -10.46 -20.11 23.63
CA ASP A 48 -9.47 -20.35 24.67
C ASP A 48 -9.41 -19.14 25.60
N ALA A 49 -9.79 -19.37 26.84
CA ALA A 49 -9.66 -18.43 27.95
C ALA A 49 -8.24 -18.53 28.54
N GLY A 50 -7.30 -17.77 28.00
CA GLY A 50 -5.97 -17.70 28.62
C GLY A 50 -4.86 -17.16 27.71
N GLY A 51 -4.61 -15.84 27.76
CA GLY A 51 -3.41 -15.21 27.24
C GLY A 51 -3.56 -14.60 25.84
N GLY A 52 -3.89 -13.35 25.80
CA GLY A 52 -3.70 -12.26 24.85
C GLY A 52 -3.34 -12.47 23.40
N ARG A 53 -3.81 -13.52 22.72
CA ARG A 53 -3.71 -13.62 21.27
C ARG A 53 -4.98 -13.02 20.68
N THR A 54 -4.83 -11.88 20.00
CA THR A 54 -5.94 -11.28 19.27
C THR A 54 -6.43 -12.28 18.22
N ALA A 55 -7.64 -12.82 18.42
CA ALA A 55 -8.20 -13.80 17.51
C ALA A 55 -8.46 -13.16 16.15
N TYR A 56 -8.00 -13.80 15.09
CA TYR A 56 -8.33 -13.40 13.72
C TYR A 56 -9.84 -13.50 13.50
N ARG A 57 -10.44 -12.41 13.00
CA ARG A 57 -11.86 -12.43 12.60
C ARG A 57 -11.95 -12.70 11.11
N ARG A 58 -12.76 -13.68 10.73
CA ARG A 58 -13.09 -13.92 9.32
C ARG A 58 -13.67 -12.64 8.71
N GLY A 59 -13.07 -12.18 7.59
CA GLY A 59 -13.42 -10.94 6.92
C GLY A 59 -12.63 -9.70 7.40
N GLY A 60 -11.79 -9.84 8.44
CA GLY A 60 -10.82 -8.80 8.80
C GLY A 60 -9.69 -8.70 7.78
N LEU A 61 -8.99 -7.57 7.78
CA LEU A 61 -7.76 -7.42 7.00
C LEU A 61 -6.69 -8.36 7.54
N HIS A 62 -5.97 -8.99 6.62
CA HIS A 62 -4.77 -9.75 6.92
C HIS A 62 -3.53 -8.84 6.74
N HIS A 63 -3.41 -8.21 5.59
CA HIS A 63 -2.37 -7.22 5.31
C HIS A 63 -2.82 -6.24 4.23
N VAL A 64 -2.05 -5.18 4.12
CA VAL A 64 -2.06 -4.25 2.98
C VAL A 64 -0.65 -4.24 2.40
N GLU A 65 -0.55 -4.26 1.08
CA GLU A 65 0.72 -4.14 0.36
C GLU A 65 0.69 -2.88 -0.50
N VAL A 66 1.68 -2.02 -0.32
CA VAL A 66 1.86 -0.75 -1.01
C VAL A 66 3.12 -0.83 -1.86
N TRP A 67 2.96 -0.70 -3.16
CA TRP A 67 4.09 -0.69 -4.09
C TRP A 67 4.58 0.73 -4.33
N VAL A 68 5.88 0.93 -4.14
CA VAL A 68 6.53 2.25 -4.17
C VAL A 68 7.64 2.29 -5.22
N GLY A 69 7.91 3.47 -5.75
CA GLY A 69 9.02 3.67 -6.70
C GLY A 69 10.38 3.79 -6.01
N ASP A 70 10.41 4.33 -4.80
CA ASP A 70 11.63 4.52 -3.98
C ASP A 70 11.40 3.93 -2.59
N LEU A 71 11.93 2.71 -2.38
CA LEU A 71 11.82 2.00 -1.11
C LEU A 71 12.59 2.70 0.02
N VAL A 72 13.71 3.33 -0.28
CA VAL A 72 14.52 3.99 0.76
C VAL A 72 13.78 5.17 1.35
N ALA A 73 13.20 6.02 0.49
CA ALA A 73 12.37 7.14 0.92
C ALA A 73 11.11 6.66 1.63
N ALA A 74 10.40 5.66 1.08
CA ALA A 74 9.20 5.11 1.69
C ALA A 74 9.47 4.47 3.04
N ARG A 75 10.55 3.70 3.18
CA ARG A 75 10.95 3.11 4.46
C ARG A 75 11.15 4.16 5.54
N ALA A 76 11.73 5.31 5.19
CA ALA A 76 11.94 6.39 6.15
C ALA A 76 10.61 7.05 6.55
N SER A 77 9.77 7.43 5.59
CA SER A 77 8.51 8.13 5.86
C SER A 77 7.47 7.21 6.51
N TRP A 78 7.21 6.05 5.91
CA TRP A 78 6.24 5.08 6.44
C TRP A 78 6.70 4.48 7.77
N GLY A 79 8.01 4.19 7.91
CA GLY A 79 8.56 3.64 9.14
C GLY A 79 8.39 4.58 10.34
N TRP A 80 8.60 5.89 10.12
CA TRP A 80 8.32 6.89 11.14
C TRP A 80 6.82 6.93 11.48
N LEU A 81 5.96 7.12 10.48
CA LEU A 81 4.51 7.26 10.69
C LEU A 81 3.91 6.02 11.39
N LEU A 82 4.24 4.83 10.89
CA LEU A 82 3.75 3.59 11.47
C LEU A 82 4.27 3.39 12.89
N GLY A 83 5.51 3.83 13.18
CA GLY A 83 6.06 3.84 14.53
C GLY A 83 5.28 4.74 15.48
N GLU A 84 4.92 5.97 15.06
CA GLU A 84 4.06 6.88 15.83
C GLU A 84 2.66 6.28 16.09
N LEU A 85 2.16 5.47 15.16
CA LEU A 85 0.89 4.75 15.29
C LEU A 85 1.00 3.43 16.08
N GLY A 86 2.19 3.11 16.62
CA GLY A 86 2.41 1.93 17.45
C GLY A 86 2.63 0.62 16.69
N TRP A 87 2.88 0.70 15.36
CA TRP A 87 3.29 -0.46 14.59
C TRP A 87 4.74 -0.82 14.89
N VAL A 88 5.02 -2.10 14.89
CA VAL A 88 6.36 -2.64 15.16
C VAL A 88 6.98 -3.08 13.84
N PHE A 89 8.25 -2.74 13.63
CA PHE A 89 9.01 -3.24 12.50
C PHE A 89 9.08 -4.77 12.55
N GLY A 90 8.66 -5.43 11.48
CA GLY A 90 8.59 -6.88 11.38
C GLY A 90 9.76 -7.47 10.62
N ASP A 91 9.82 -7.25 9.30
CA ASP A 91 10.81 -7.90 8.43
C ASP A 91 11.32 -6.98 7.32
N ASP A 92 12.48 -7.35 6.75
CA ASP A 92 13.14 -6.67 5.63
C ASP A 92 13.79 -7.73 4.72
N TRP A 93 13.31 -7.85 3.48
CA TRP A 93 13.84 -8.77 2.48
C TRP A 93 14.57 -8.07 1.34
N GLY A 94 14.98 -6.80 1.55
CA GLY A 94 15.82 -6.01 0.67
C GLY A 94 15.07 -5.21 -0.39
N HIS A 95 14.01 -5.75 -0.99
CA HIS A 95 13.13 -5.01 -1.92
C HIS A 95 11.76 -4.69 -1.32
N GLY A 96 11.53 -5.07 -0.07
CA GLY A 96 10.34 -4.76 0.69
C GLY A 96 10.58 -4.83 2.18
N VAL A 97 9.71 -4.18 2.93
CA VAL A 97 9.71 -4.12 4.39
C VAL A 97 8.28 -4.26 4.91
N ALA A 98 8.12 -4.76 6.12
CA ALA A 98 6.84 -4.92 6.77
C ALA A 98 6.83 -4.33 8.18
N TRP A 99 5.67 -3.85 8.59
CA TRP A 99 5.36 -3.46 9.97
C TRP A 99 4.09 -4.17 10.42
N GLU A 100 4.02 -4.51 11.70
CA GLU A 100 2.94 -5.30 12.30
C GLU A 100 2.21 -4.51 13.39
N LEU A 101 0.89 -4.66 13.42
CA LEU A 101 0.04 -4.19 14.51
C LEU A 101 -0.99 -5.28 14.85
N GLY A 102 -0.78 -6.00 15.95
CA GLY A 102 -1.62 -7.13 16.30
C GLY A 102 -1.61 -8.20 15.21
N PRO A 103 -2.78 -8.59 14.65
CA PRO A 103 -2.85 -9.62 13.62
C PRO A 103 -2.70 -9.10 12.18
N VAL A 104 -2.53 -7.80 12.00
CA VAL A 104 -2.46 -7.16 10.67
C VAL A 104 -1.03 -6.70 10.41
N TYR A 105 -0.58 -6.78 9.17
CA TYR A 105 0.68 -6.16 8.78
C TYR A 105 0.51 -5.29 7.53
N LEU A 106 1.42 -4.34 7.38
CA LEU A 106 1.52 -3.47 6.20
C LEU A 106 2.89 -3.67 5.57
N VAL A 107 2.89 -3.95 4.28
CA VAL A 107 4.08 -4.12 3.45
C VAL A 107 4.27 -2.89 2.59
N VAL A 108 5.51 -2.44 2.49
CA VAL A 108 5.95 -1.47 1.48
C VAL A 108 7.03 -2.12 0.64
N GLU A 109 6.82 -2.19 -0.67
CA GLU A 109 7.70 -2.93 -1.58
C GLU A 109 8.02 -2.15 -2.85
N SER A 110 9.24 -2.35 -3.36
CA SER A 110 9.71 -1.84 -4.65
C SER A 110 10.43 -2.96 -5.38
N GLY A 111 9.67 -3.73 -6.15
CA GLY A 111 10.18 -4.88 -6.92
C GLY A 111 10.27 -4.58 -8.42
N PRO A 112 10.81 -5.51 -9.22
CA PRO A 112 10.95 -5.37 -10.66
C PRO A 112 9.62 -5.26 -11.40
N ASP A 113 8.53 -5.67 -10.78
CA ASP A 113 7.18 -5.64 -11.35
C ASP A 113 6.47 -4.30 -11.11
N VAL A 114 7.06 -3.39 -10.31
CA VAL A 114 6.53 -2.06 -10.08
C VAL A 114 6.67 -1.23 -11.35
N ALA A 115 5.55 -0.82 -11.93
CA ALA A 115 5.54 0.02 -13.11
C ALA A 115 6.12 1.42 -12.80
N ALA A 116 6.81 2.00 -13.77
CA ALA A 116 7.32 3.37 -13.64
C ALA A 116 6.17 4.37 -13.47
N GLY A 117 6.37 5.34 -12.60
CA GLY A 117 5.41 6.41 -12.27
C GLY A 117 5.11 6.47 -10.78
N GLY A 118 4.70 7.62 -10.30
CA GLY A 118 4.23 7.79 -8.92
C GLY A 118 2.79 7.32 -8.74
N HIS A 119 2.40 7.14 -7.50
CA HIS A 119 1.00 6.93 -7.15
C HIS A 119 0.20 8.23 -7.40
N ASP A 120 -1.00 8.09 -7.97
CA ASP A 120 -1.94 9.21 -8.13
C ASP A 120 -3.27 8.81 -7.47
N ARG A 121 -3.49 9.27 -6.26
CA ARG A 121 -4.69 9.02 -5.47
C ARG A 121 -6.00 9.44 -6.14
N ARG A 122 -5.93 10.27 -7.19
CA ARG A 122 -7.11 10.71 -7.97
C ARG A 122 -7.46 9.76 -9.11
N ARG A 123 -6.66 8.73 -9.36
CA ARG A 123 -7.01 7.67 -10.30
C ARG A 123 -7.87 6.61 -9.63
N PRO A 124 -8.69 5.87 -10.40
CA PRO A 124 -9.41 4.72 -9.86
C PRO A 124 -8.45 3.73 -9.19
N GLY A 125 -8.72 3.38 -7.93
CA GLY A 125 -7.87 2.55 -7.08
C GLY A 125 -8.05 2.91 -5.61
N VAL A 126 -7.05 2.61 -4.78
CA VAL A 126 -7.01 3.05 -3.39
C VAL A 126 -6.71 4.55 -3.37
N ASN A 127 -7.60 5.32 -2.76
CA ASN A 127 -7.39 6.76 -2.59
C ASN A 127 -6.46 7.04 -1.40
N HIS A 128 -6.76 6.48 -0.22
CA HIS A 128 -5.97 6.61 0.99
C HIS A 128 -6.15 5.41 1.93
N LEU A 129 -5.28 5.30 2.91
CA LEU A 129 -5.42 4.39 4.05
C LEU A 129 -5.76 5.22 5.28
N ALA A 130 -6.81 4.84 6.02
CA ALA A 130 -7.21 5.51 7.24
C ALA A 130 -6.78 4.71 8.47
N PHE A 131 -6.17 5.39 9.44
CA PHE A 131 -5.69 4.82 10.69
C PHE A 131 -6.36 5.48 11.89
N HIS A 132 -6.67 4.70 12.91
CA HIS A 132 -6.95 5.24 14.24
C HIS A 132 -5.66 5.81 14.81
N ALA A 133 -5.62 7.12 15.04
CA ALA A 133 -4.43 7.82 15.48
C ALA A 133 -4.50 8.32 16.92
N GLY A 134 -5.46 7.79 17.71
CA GLY A 134 -5.63 8.12 19.11
C GLY A 134 -6.37 9.44 19.34
N THR A 135 -5.96 10.20 20.34
CA THR A 135 -6.61 11.47 20.69
C THR A 135 -6.32 12.57 19.68
N ARG A 136 -7.10 13.67 19.74
CA ARG A 136 -6.86 14.86 18.91
C ARG A 136 -5.45 15.41 19.09
N ASP A 137 -4.97 15.50 20.34
CA ASP A 137 -3.63 15.97 20.65
C ASP A 137 -2.54 15.09 20.03
N GLN A 138 -2.77 13.76 19.92
CA GLN A 138 -1.85 12.83 19.26
C GLN A 138 -1.84 13.04 17.75
N VAL A 139 -3.01 13.25 17.12
CA VAL A 139 -3.10 13.61 15.71
C VAL A 139 -2.33 14.90 15.43
N ASP A 140 -2.56 15.95 16.24
CA ASP A 140 -1.90 17.24 16.10
C ASP A 140 -0.37 17.14 16.25
N ALA A 141 0.11 16.34 17.20
CA ALA A 141 1.54 16.10 17.41
C ALA A 141 2.20 15.41 16.19
N ILE A 142 1.50 14.44 15.58
CA ILE A 142 1.98 13.79 14.35
C ILE A 142 2.03 14.82 13.20
N VAL A 143 0.99 15.64 13.04
CA VAL A 143 0.94 16.68 12.00
C VAL A 143 2.08 17.68 12.15
N GLU A 144 2.38 18.13 13.38
CA GLU A 144 3.48 19.06 13.64
C GLU A 144 4.85 18.47 13.22
N ALA A 145 5.06 17.18 13.41
CA ALA A 145 6.31 16.50 13.06
C ALA A 145 6.40 16.04 11.60
N ALA A 146 5.27 15.91 10.91
CA ALA A 146 5.10 15.20 9.62
C ALA A 146 6.05 15.70 8.52
N GLU A 147 6.21 17.02 8.38
CA GLU A 147 7.06 17.62 7.33
C GLU A 147 8.52 17.18 7.46
N GLY A 148 9.03 17.11 8.69
CA GLY A 148 10.40 16.66 8.98
C GLY A 148 10.64 15.18 8.63
N HIS A 149 9.58 14.41 8.38
CA HIS A 149 9.61 12.99 8.07
C HIS A 149 9.06 12.62 6.68
N GLY A 150 8.94 13.63 5.80
CA GLY A 150 8.58 13.41 4.40
C GLY A 150 7.09 13.28 4.14
N TRP A 151 6.25 13.81 5.04
CA TRP A 151 4.81 13.88 4.88
C TRP A 151 4.34 15.34 4.80
N GLU A 152 3.44 15.63 3.87
CA GLU A 152 2.82 16.94 3.67
C GLU A 152 1.36 16.90 4.14
N LEU A 153 0.94 17.90 4.91
CA LEU A 153 -0.46 18.05 5.32
C LEU A 153 -1.30 18.51 4.13
N LEU A 154 -2.23 17.66 3.70
CA LEU A 154 -3.24 17.99 2.72
C LEU A 154 -4.40 18.76 3.38
N PHE A 155 -5.08 19.57 2.58
CA PHE A 155 -6.29 20.30 3.02
C PHE A 155 -6.07 21.17 4.27
N ALA A 156 -4.89 21.79 4.39
CA ALA A 156 -4.53 22.61 5.55
C ALA A 156 -5.55 23.72 5.87
N ASP A 157 -6.25 24.24 4.84
CA ASP A 157 -7.31 25.22 4.96
C ASP A 157 -8.60 24.68 5.63
N ARG A 158 -8.75 23.36 5.70
CA ARG A 158 -9.91 22.66 6.28
C ARG A 158 -9.55 21.72 7.43
N HIS A 159 -8.24 21.53 7.67
CA HIS A 159 -7.78 20.73 8.80
C HIS A 159 -8.27 21.37 10.12
N PRO A 160 -8.75 20.59 11.10
CA PRO A 160 -8.81 19.14 11.15
C PRO A 160 -10.15 18.53 10.66
N HIS A 161 -11.00 19.31 10.01
CA HIS A 161 -12.37 18.91 9.64
C HIS A 161 -12.57 18.76 8.13
N ALA A 162 -11.54 18.40 7.38
CA ALA A 162 -11.63 18.20 5.93
C ALA A 162 -12.62 17.10 5.52
N GLY A 163 -12.81 16.08 6.37
CA GLY A 163 -13.78 15.00 6.19
C GLY A 163 -15.21 15.32 6.64
N GLY A 164 -15.42 16.50 7.26
CA GLY A 164 -16.73 16.93 7.76
C GLY A 164 -16.65 17.54 9.17
N PRO A 165 -17.71 18.25 9.62
CA PRO A 165 -17.67 19.05 10.84
C PRO A 165 -17.45 18.22 12.12
N ASP A 166 -17.91 16.98 12.13
CA ASP A 166 -17.79 16.07 13.29
C ASP A 166 -16.64 15.08 13.15
N HIS A 167 -15.86 15.20 12.07
CA HIS A 167 -14.74 14.29 11.79
C HIS A 167 -13.40 14.99 12.02
N TYR A 168 -12.73 14.63 13.12
CA TYR A 168 -11.41 15.16 13.43
C TYR A 168 -10.34 14.25 12.85
N ALA A 169 -9.68 14.69 11.79
CA ALA A 169 -8.65 13.92 11.11
C ALA A 169 -7.61 14.80 10.42
N ALA A 170 -6.43 14.25 10.21
CA ALA A 170 -5.41 14.81 9.35
C ALA A 170 -5.22 13.93 8.12
N TYR A 171 -5.07 14.56 6.97
CA TYR A 171 -4.74 13.89 5.71
C TYR A 171 -3.30 14.25 5.35
N LEU A 172 -2.43 13.25 5.29
CA LEU A 172 -1.02 13.42 4.97
C LEU A 172 -0.70 12.72 3.65
N GLN A 173 0.19 13.32 2.86
CA GLN A 173 0.69 12.72 1.62
C GLN A 173 2.21 12.56 1.72
N ASP A 174 2.72 11.40 1.31
CA ASP A 174 4.17 11.17 1.21
C ASP A 174 4.76 11.74 -0.08
N GLY A 175 6.09 11.73 -0.20
CA GLY A 175 6.80 12.23 -1.38
C GLY A 175 6.54 11.42 -2.66
N GLN A 176 5.84 10.28 -2.60
CA GLN A 176 5.50 9.43 -3.74
C GLN A 176 4.01 9.48 -4.10
N GLY A 177 3.22 10.32 -3.41
CA GLY A 177 1.82 10.57 -3.70
C GLY A 177 0.84 9.68 -2.97
N PHE A 178 1.28 8.87 -2.02
CA PHE A 178 0.38 8.07 -1.18
C PHE A 178 -0.23 8.95 -0.08
N GLU A 179 -1.54 8.81 0.07
CA GLU A 179 -2.29 9.54 1.09
C GLU A 179 -2.68 8.62 2.25
N VAL A 180 -2.55 9.14 3.45
CA VAL A 180 -3.07 8.52 4.67
C VAL A 180 -4.00 9.48 5.39
N GLU A 181 -4.97 8.93 6.11
CA GLU A 181 -5.86 9.66 6.99
C GLU A 181 -5.63 9.22 8.43
N LEU A 182 -5.38 10.17 9.31
CA LEU A 182 -5.17 9.96 10.74
C LEU A 182 -6.42 10.41 11.49
N VAL A 183 -7.23 9.45 11.93
CA VAL A 183 -8.53 9.73 12.56
C VAL A 183 -8.37 9.74 14.07
N ALA A 184 -8.80 10.83 14.71
CA ALA A 184 -8.90 10.91 16.16
C ALA A 184 -10.08 10.09 16.69
N THR A 185 -9.89 9.37 17.81
CA THR A 185 -10.90 8.48 18.43
C THR A 185 -11.01 8.72 19.93
#